data_62c33228cd5a3dfa852c9a36f3cf25ad
#
_entry.id   62c33228cd5a3dfa852c9a36f3cf25ad
#
_cell.length_a   1.000
_cell.length_b   1.000
_cell.length_c   1.000
_cell.angle_alpha   90.00
_cell.angle_beta   90.00
_cell.angle_gamma   90.00
#
_symmetry.space_group_name_H-M   'P 1'
#
loop_
_entity.id
_entity.type
_entity.pdbx_description
1 polymer ?
#
loop_
_entity_poly.entity_id
_entity_poly.type
_entity_poly.pdbx_seq_one_letter_code
_entity_poly.pdbx_strand_id
1 'polypeptide(L)'
;MGFPLLRSLAVCGVWCGATLAARGADWPSWRGPRGDGRSEESNLPLQWSPQENIAWQAAIPGKGHSSPIVYGERVFVTTALDQDEQHVVQCLERNTGRLVWEQRSPAKLQSAIHKLNSHASSTPATDGQLVWVSFLDNADMTIIAYDFMTGDQRWRTVPGKMLSKHGYCSSVVPYKDLIIINGDQDAAGYLVALVAATGQERWRVARPNQTRSYCAPVIMAVAGRNQLVLSGSLCVAGYDPDTGKLLWMVDGPTEQFVSSPIYLDEVVLMTYGFPKRGLCAIDPTGEGNVTKTHVLFNVEASRRGGYVPSPVAQGKWAFVVSDEGIGSCSDPRTGREIWSERLGRHHSASPVVAAGHVYFVDDSGKCWIVKAADKFELVRVNELGEDTRGSPAISRGQIFIRGAKHLFCIGAK
;
A
#
# COMPACT_ATOMS: atom_id res chain seq x y z
N MET A 1 -33.68 -68.83 -33.38
CA MET A 1 -33.56 -67.34 -33.43
C MET A 1 -33.01 -66.91 -32.10
N GLY A 2 -31.67 -66.69 -32.04
CA GLY A 2 -31.01 -66.33 -30.80
C GLY A 2 -30.55 -64.89 -30.88
N PHE A 3 -30.88 -64.10 -29.87
CA PHE A 3 -30.38 -62.71 -29.69
C PHE A 3 -29.07 -62.75 -28.87
N PRO A 4 -28.04 -62.01 -29.25
CA PRO A 4 -26.80 -61.90 -28.45
C PRO A 4 -26.95 -60.83 -27.39
N LEU A 5 -26.53 -61.18 -26.17
CA LEU A 5 -26.39 -60.28 -25.02
C LEU A 5 -25.17 -59.34 -25.22
N LEU A 6 -25.41 -58.05 -25.26
CA LEU A 6 -24.36 -57.03 -25.17
C LEU A 6 -23.92 -56.89 -23.69
N ARG A 7 -22.64 -57.19 -23.40
CA ARG A 7 -21.99 -56.86 -22.13
C ARG A 7 -21.48 -55.40 -22.17
N SER A 8 -22.06 -54.56 -21.34
CA SER A 8 -21.55 -53.17 -21.11
C SER A 8 -20.35 -53.25 -20.18
N LEU A 9 -19.18 -52.81 -20.66
CA LEU A 9 -17.99 -52.56 -19.85
C LEU A 9 -18.15 -51.14 -19.23
N ALA A 10 -18.29 -51.11 -17.91
CA ALA A 10 -18.20 -49.88 -17.15
C ALA A 10 -16.72 -49.51 -16.94
N VAL A 11 -16.27 -48.45 -17.59
CA VAL A 11 -14.95 -47.86 -17.34
C VAL A 11 -15.09 -46.94 -16.14
N CYS A 12 -14.57 -47.36 -14.99
CA CYS A 12 -14.37 -46.52 -13.82
C CYS A 12 -13.21 -45.53 -14.10
N GLY A 13 -13.52 -44.33 -14.50
CA GLY A 13 -12.55 -43.23 -14.56
C GLY A 13 -12.18 -42.78 -13.16
N VAL A 14 -10.96 -43.09 -12.72
CA VAL A 14 -10.40 -42.51 -11.50
C VAL A 14 -10.07 -41.03 -11.80
N TRP A 15 -10.91 -40.16 -11.32
CA TRP A 15 -10.60 -38.71 -11.28
C TRP A 15 -9.55 -38.47 -10.21
N CYS A 16 -8.29 -38.34 -10.63
CA CYS A 16 -7.20 -37.85 -9.79
C CYS A 16 -7.42 -36.32 -9.64
N GLY A 17 -8.19 -35.93 -8.64
CA GLY A 17 -8.34 -34.53 -8.26
C GLY A 17 -6.99 -34.00 -7.77
N ALA A 18 -6.23 -33.35 -8.64
CA ALA A 18 -5.11 -32.54 -8.21
C ALA A 18 -5.71 -31.42 -7.35
N THR A 19 -5.53 -31.52 -6.05
CA THR A 19 -5.72 -30.39 -5.13
C THR A 19 -4.71 -29.33 -5.54
N LEU A 20 -5.17 -28.31 -6.29
CA LEU A 20 -4.46 -27.05 -6.44
C LEU A 20 -4.33 -26.49 -5.02
N ALA A 21 -3.17 -26.71 -4.39
CA ALA A 21 -2.81 -25.96 -3.19
C ALA A 21 -3.00 -24.48 -3.55
N ALA A 22 -3.87 -23.79 -2.82
CA ALA A 22 -4.06 -22.37 -2.99
C ALA A 22 -2.69 -21.72 -2.87
N ARG A 23 -2.11 -21.28 -3.99
CA ARG A 23 -0.87 -20.52 -3.97
C ARG A 23 -1.17 -19.25 -3.23
N GLY A 24 -0.47 -18.97 -2.14
CA GLY A 24 -0.59 -17.75 -1.38
C GLY A 24 -0.55 -16.55 -2.33
N ALA A 25 -1.28 -15.49 -1.99
CA ALA A 25 -1.45 -14.33 -2.86
C ALA A 25 -0.13 -13.56 -3.02
N ASP A 26 0.10 -13.01 -4.21
CA ASP A 26 1.15 -12.03 -4.44
C ASP A 26 0.79 -10.69 -3.77
N TRP A 27 1.80 -9.84 -3.54
CA TRP A 27 1.66 -8.49 -2.97
C TRP A 27 2.16 -7.45 -3.98
N PRO A 28 1.40 -7.20 -5.08
CA PRO A 28 1.90 -6.57 -6.30
C PRO A 28 2.06 -5.06 -6.23
N SER A 29 1.55 -4.41 -5.20
CA SER A 29 1.58 -2.96 -5.03
C SER A 29 1.57 -2.57 -3.56
N TRP A 30 1.69 -1.27 -3.28
CA TRP A 30 1.61 -0.78 -1.91
C TRP A 30 0.29 -1.17 -1.25
N ARG A 31 0.39 -1.78 -0.06
CA ARG A 31 -0.71 -2.35 0.72
C ARG A 31 -1.41 -3.55 0.04
N GLY A 32 -0.71 -4.23 -0.88
CA GLY A 32 -1.16 -5.50 -1.44
C GLY A 32 -2.18 -5.38 -2.58
N PRO A 33 -2.80 -6.49 -2.97
CA PRO A 33 -3.58 -6.58 -4.19
C PRO A 33 -4.85 -5.71 -4.20
N ARG A 34 -5.33 -5.31 -3.02
CA ARG A 34 -6.50 -4.42 -2.87
C ARG A 34 -6.14 -3.01 -2.38
N GLY A 35 -4.87 -2.74 -2.09
CA GLY A 35 -4.44 -1.46 -1.51
C GLY A 35 -4.94 -1.21 -0.07
N ASP A 36 -5.47 -2.22 0.61
CA ASP A 36 -6.13 -2.12 1.91
C ASP A 36 -5.29 -2.67 3.09
N GLY A 37 -4.12 -3.26 2.83
CA GLY A 37 -3.24 -3.83 3.85
C GLY A 37 -3.68 -5.20 4.38
N ARG A 38 -4.60 -5.89 3.70
CA ARG A 38 -5.12 -7.19 4.11
C ARG A 38 -4.56 -8.33 3.27
N SER A 39 -4.19 -9.42 3.95
CA SER A 39 -3.87 -10.69 3.32
C SER A 39 -4.85 -11.77 3.79
N GLU A 40 -5.22 -12.66 2.86
CA GLU A 40 -6.04 -13.85 3.16
C GLU A 40 -5.18 -15.03 3.65
N GLU A 41 -3.88 -14.85 3.77
CA GLU A 41 -2.99 -15.91 4.23
C GLU A 41 -3.18 -16.20 5.72
N SER A 42 -3.16 -17.47 6.07
CA SER A 42 -3.39 -17.95 7.44
C SER A 42 -2.14 -18.54 8.11
N ASN A 43 -1.09 -18.83 7.33
CA ASN A 43 0.12 -19.49 7.82
C ASN A 43 1.31 -18.54 7.82
N LEU A 44 1.33 -17.61 8.78
CA LEU A 44 2.39 -16.63 8.93
C LEU A 44 3.19 -16.84 10.21
N PRO A 45 4.48 -16.49 10.23
CA PRO A 45 5.28 -16.54 11.45
C PRO A 45 4.75 -15.53 12.47
N LEU A 46 4.56 -15.98 13.70
CA LEU A 46 4.21 -15.11 14.83
C LEU A 46 5.42 -14.76 15.69
N GLN A 47 6.56 -15.42 15.45
CA GLN A 47 7.78 -15.22 16.22
C GLN A 47 8.99 -15.07 15.32
N TRP A 48 9.79 -14.03 15.56
CA TRP A 48 11.11 -13.81 14.96
C TRP A 48 11.96 -12.89 15.83
N SER A 49 13.24 -12.92 15.58
CA SER A 49 14.24 -12.00 16.12
C SER A 49 15.35 -11.84 15.07
N PRO A 50 16.33 -10.97 15.24
CA PRO A 50 17.48 -10.90 14.32
C PRO A 50 18.23 -12.22 14.08
N GLN A 51 18.06 -13.21 14.99
CA GLN A 51 18.70 -14.52 14.94
C GLN A 51 17.74 -15.68 14.68
N GLU A 52 16.42 -15.43 14.65
CA GLU A 52 15.40 -16.48 14.57
C GLU A 52 14.37 -16.15 13.50
N ASN A 53 14.00 -17.16 12.70
CA ASN A 53 12.97 -17.07 11.66
C ASN A 53 13.19 -15.99 10.59
N ILE A 54 14.43 -15.55 10.40
CA ILE A 54 14.83 -14.74 9.24
C ILE A 54 15.28 -15.73 8.16
N ALA A 55 14.46 -15.91 7.12
CA ALA A 55 14.80 -16.77 5.99
C ALA A 55 16.03 -16.25 5.25
N TRP A 56 16.07 -14.93 5.05
CA TRP A 56 17.22 -14.20 4.52
C TRP A 56 17.11 -12.70 4.83
N GLN A 57 18.26 -12.04 4.77
CA GLN A 57 18.37 -10.59 4.72
C GLN A 57 19.29 -10.19 3.59
N ALA A 58 18.91 -9.18 2.82
CA ALA A 58 19.67 -8.67 1.68
C ALA A 58 20.01 -7.19 1.90
N ALA A 59 21.28 -6.85 1.76
CA ALA A 59 21.72 -5.46 1.86
C ALA A 59 21.14 -4.62 0.71
N ILE A 60 20.55 -3.48 1.04
CA ILE A 60 20.02 -2.53 0.07
C ILE A 60 20.80 -1.22 0.23
N PRO A 61 21.57 -0.80 -0.78
CA PRO A 61 22.37 0.40 -0.71
C PRO A 61 21.51 1.67 -0.69
N GLY A 62 22.06 2.75 -0.16
CA GLY A 62 21.40 4.05 -0.14
C GLY A 62 20.26 4.17 0.86
N LYS A 63 19.36 5.13 0.63
CA LYS A 63 18.23 5.44 1.51
C LYS A 63 16.90 5.28 0.77
N GLY A 64 15.98 4.50 1.33
CA GLY A 64 14.66 4.30 0.77
C GLY A 64 13.64 3.91 1.83
N HIS A 65 12.42 4.45 1.74
CA HIS A 65 11.30 4.12 2.61
C HIS A 65 10.14 3.43 1.87
N SER A 66 10.36 3.03 0.61
CA SER A 66 9.38 2.22 -0.12
C SER A 66 9.10 0.93 0.62
N SER A 67 7.85 0.49 0.61
CA SER A 67 7.50 -0.86 1.02
C SER A 67 7.99 -1.86 -0.04
N PRO A 68 8.35 -3.09 0.34
CA PRO A 68 8.59 -4.13 -0.64
C PRO A 68 7.28 -4.54 -1.33
N ILE A 69 7.38 -4.96 -2.59
CA ILE A 69 6.31 -5.70 -3.27
C ILE A 69 6.82 -7.06 -3.69
N VAL A 70 5.92 -8.03 -3.76
CA VAL A 70 6.24 -9.43 -4.09
C VAL A 70 5.30 -9.92 -5.18
N TYR A 71 5.87 -10.45 -6.25
CA TYR A 71 5.10 -11.08 -7.32
C TYR A 71 5.85 -12.30 -7.88
N GLY A 72 5.21 -13.45 -7.85
CA GLY A 72 5.86 -14.71 -8.22
C GLY A 72 7.14 -14.94 -7.40
N GLU A 73 8.25 -15.11 -8.09
CA GLU A 73 9.57 -15.37 -7.49
C GLU A 73 10.43 -14.10 -7.39
N ARG A 74 9.83 -12.91 -7.38
CA ARG A 74 10.50 -11.62 -7.36
C ARG A 74 10.03 -10.71 -6.24
N VAL A 75 10.98 -9.97 -5.67
CA VAL A 75 10.73 -8.90 -4.70
C VAL A 75 11.34 -7.61 -5.23
N PHE A 76 10.62 -6.51 -5.14
CA PHE A 76 11.09 -5.21 -5.63
C PHE A 76 11.07 -4.17 -4.53
N VAL A 77 12.10 -3.33 -4.53
CA VAL A 77 12.22 -2.15 -3.69
C VAL A 77 12.86 -1.00 -4.48
N THR A 78 12.60 0.23 -4.02
CA THR A 78 13.31 1.41 -4.53
C THR A 78 14.26 1.96 -3.48
N THR A 79 15.34 2.57 -3.90
CA THR A 79 16.28 3.28 -3.04
C THR A 79 16.87 4.49 -3.77
N ALA A 80 17.50 5.41 -3.05
CA ALA A 80 18.23 6.54 -3.61
C ALA A 80 19.67 6.53 -3.11
N LEU A 81 20.61 6.76 -4.01
CA LEU A 81 22.02 6.99 -3.69
C LEU A 81 22.21 8.50 -3.70
N ASP A 82 22.00 9.14 -2.55
CA ASP A 82 21.92 10.59 -2.43
C ASP A 82 23.23 11.28 -2.87
N GLN A 83 24.40 10.67 -2.58
CA GLN A 83 25.70 11.21 -2.97
C GLN A 83 25.97 11.09 -4.48
N ASP A 84 25.43 10.06 -5.12
CA ASP A 84 25.60 9.80 -6.55
C ASP A 84 24.48 10.43 -7.39
N GLU A 85 23.52 11.07 -6.75
CA GLU A 85 22.30 11.62 -7.38
C GLU A 85 21.61 10.60 -8.28
N GLN A 86 21.26 9.42 -7.71
CA GLN A 86 20.62 8.34 -8.45
C GLN A 86 19.38 7.80 -7.73
N HIS A 87 18.34 7.56 -8.50
CA HIS A 87 17.25 6.67 -8.11
C HIS A 87 17.58 5.24 -8.55
N VAL A 88 17.27 4.27 -7.70
CA VAL A 88 17.59 2.87 -7.94
C VAL A 88 16.36 2.01 -7.72
N VAL A 89 16.16 1.05 -8.61
CA VAL A 89 15.17 -0.03 -8.48
C VAL A 89 15.91 -1.35 -8.42
N GLN A 90 15.63 -2.15 -7.41
CA GLN A 90 16.19 -3.49 -7.26
C GLN A 90 15.12 -4.56 -7.36
N CYS A 91 15.41 -5.60 -8.11
CA CYS A 91 14.68 -6.85 -8.18
C CYS A 91 15.52 -7.95 -7.51
N LEU A 92 14.97 -8.58 -6.48
CA LEU A 92 15.61 -9.67 -5.77
C LEU A 92 14.84 -10.97 -6.00
N GLU A 93 15.55 -12.08 -5.90
CA GLU A 93 14.96 -13.41 -5.88
C GLU A 93 14.26 -13.64 -4.52
N ARG A 94 12.99 -14.04 -4.59
CA ARG A 94 12.13 -14.17 -3.42
C ARG A 94 12.67 -15.12 -2.35
N ASN A 95 13.22 -16.27 -2.77
CA ASN A 95 13.60 -17.34 -1.85
C ASN A 95 14.98 -17.15 -1.20
N THR A 96 15.84 -16.30 -1.77
CA THR A 96 17.24 -16.15 -1.35
C THR A 96 17.65 -14.72 -1.04
N GLY A 97 16.89 -13.73 -1.49
CA GLY A 97 17.26 -12.31 -1.42
C GLY A 97 18.40 -11.92 -2.39
N ARG A 98 18.82 -12.83 -3.29
CA ARG A 98 19.86 -12.56 -4.28
C ARG A 98 19.38 -11.52 -5.28
N LEU A 99 20.22 -10.53 -5.56
CA LEU A 99 19.96 -9.53 -6.60
C LEU A 99 19.83 -10.21 -7.97
N VAL A 100 18.73 -9.96 -8.66
CA VAL A 100 18.45 -10.44 -10.01
C VAL A 100 18.83 -9.38 -11.03
N TRP A 101 18.31 -8.17 -10.84
CA TRP A 101 18.69 -7.01 -11.65
C TRP A 101 18.55 -5.73 -10.81
N GLU A 102 19.29 -4.72 -11.23
CA GLU A 102 19.25 -3.38 -10.66
C GLU A 102 19.24 -2.37 -11.80
N GLN A 103 18.39 -1.36 -11.68
CA GLN A 103 18.37 -0.22 -12.60
C GLN A 103 18.63 1.06 -11.86
N ARG A 104 19.51 1.88 -12.41
CA ARG A 104 19.91 3.18 -11.89
C ARG A 104 19.51 4.27 -12.88
N SER A 105 18.89 5.32 -12.38
CA SER A 105 18.52 6.49 -13.15
C SER A 105 19.15 7.73 -12.54
N PRO A 106 19.94 8.52 -13.28
CA PRO A 106 20.39 9.82 -12.82
C PRO A 106 19.21 10.70 -12.44
N ALA A 107 19.33 11.46 -11.36
CA ALA A 107 18.28 12.32 -10.84
C ALA A 107 18.88 13.57 -10.22
N LYS A 108 18.16 14.68 -10.29
CA LYS A 108 18.45 15.88 -9.50
C LYS A 108 17.64 15.78 -8.20
N LEU A 109 18.28 15.31 -7.17
CA LEU A 109 17.62 15.13 -5.88
C LEU A 109 17.36 16.50 -5.22
N GLN A 110 16.18 16.63 -4.59
CA GLN A 110 15.84 17.84 -3.85
C GLN A 110 16.79 17.99 -2.65
N SER A 111 17.36 19.17 -2.47
CA SER A 111 18.28 19.45 -1.36
C SER A 111 17.62 19.40 0.02
N ALA A 112 16.32 19.61 0.10
CA ALA A 112 15.56 19.62 1.34
C ALA A 112 14.25 18.83 1.18
N ILE A 113 14.12 17.78 1.97
CA ILE A 113 12.90 16.98 2.14
C ILE A 113 12.60 16.83 3.64
N HIS A 114 11.43 16.37 4.01
CA HIS A 114 11.13 16.11 5.42
C HIS A 114 12.06 15.04 5.98
N LYS A 115 12.55 15.24 7.23
CA LYS A 115 13.53 14.34 7.88
C LYS A 115 13.10 12.87 7.96
N LEU A 116 11.80 12.60 7.98
CA LEU A 116 11.22 11.24 7.96
C LEU A 116 10.92 10.73 6.55
N ASN A 117 11.27 11.48 5.50
CA ASN A 117 11.10 11.06 4.12
C ASN A 117 12.45 10.63 3.51
N SER A 118 12.40 10.07 2.30
CA SER A 118 13.56 9.74 1.47
C SER A 118 13.25 10.09 0.02
N HIS A 119 14.27 10.15 -0.84
CA HIS A 119 14.08 10.34 -2.28
C HIS A 119 13.51 9.10 -3.00
N ALA A 120 13.31 8.00 -2.26
CA ALA A 120 12.74 6.74 -2.75
C ALA A 120 11.71 6.19 -1.75
N SER A 121 10.66 6.95 -1.48
CA SER A 121 9.57 6.54 -0.56
C SER A 121 8.34 6.00 -1.29
N SER A 122 8.19 6.25 -2.60
CA SER A 122 7.14 5.64 -3.40
C SER A 122 7.39 4.15 -3.58
N THR A 123 6.36 3.36 -3.32
CA THR A 123 6.42 1.89 -3.47
C THR A 123 6.18 1.51 -4.93
N PRO A 124 6.96 0.58 -5.49
CA PRO A 124 6.72 0.03 -6.83
C PRO A 124 5.35 -0.64 -6.96
N ALA A 125 4.94 -0.87 -8.22
CA ALA A 125 3.80 -1.72 -8.52
C ALA A 125 4.11 -2.60 -9.74
N THR A 126 3.45 -3.76 -9.87
CA THR A 126 3.65 -4.69 -10.97
C THR A 126 2.39 -5.48 -11.32
N ASP A 127 2.28 -5.89 -12.59
CA ASP A 127 1.31 -6.85 -13.09
C ASP A 127 1.96 -8.22 -13.45
N GLY A 128 3.28 -8.35 -13.20
CA GLY A 128 4.06 -9.52 -13.57
C GLY A 128 4.65 -9.46 -14.98
N GLN A 129 4.36 -8.40 -15.76
CA GLN A 129 4.98 -8.11 -17.06
C GLN A 129 5.85 -6.86 -16.97
N LEU A 130 5.35 -5.81 -16.32
CA LEU A 130 6.04 -4.56 -16.08
C LEU A 130 6.15 -4.27 -14.58
N VAL A 131 7.16 -3.51 -14.22
CA VAL A 131 7.33 -2.90 -12.90
C VAL A 131 7.31 -1.39 -13.08
N TRP A 132 6.32 -0.73 -12.47
CA TRP A 132 6.19 0.72 -12.50
C TRP A 132 6.73 1.32 -11.21
N VAL A 133 7.51 2.38 -11.36
CA VAL A 133 8.05 3.18 -10.26
C VAL A 133 7.79 4.65 -10.51
N SER A 134 7.66 5.40 -9.42
CA SER A 134 7.56 6.86 -9.50
C SER A 134 8.61 7.50 -8.60
N PHE A 135 9.26 8.54 -9.13
CA PHE A 135 10.27 9.31 -8.43
C PHE A 135 10.04 10.81 -8.65
N LEU A 136 10.64 11.61 -7.80
CA LEU A 136 10.71 13.05 -7.99
C LEU A 136 12.14 13.42 -8.42
N ASP A 137 12.28 13.86 -9.66
CA ASP A 137 13.52 14.37 -10.25
C ASP A 137 13.45 15.90 -10.25
N ASN A 138 14.07 16.54 -9.27
CA ASN A 138 13.88 17.95 -8.94
C ASN A 138 12.40 18.25 -8.64
N ALA A 139 11.66 18.78 -9.59
CA ALA A 139 10.22 18.99 -9.50
C ALA A 139 9.43 18.17 -10.52
N ASP A 140 10.09 17.36 -11.32
CA ASP A 140 9.46 16.50 -12.33
C ASP A 140 9.02 15.18 -11.71
N MET A 141 7.72 14.92 -11.69
CA MET A 141 7.22 13.59 -11.35
C MET A 141 7.58 12.64 -12.50
N THR A 142 8.51 11.76 -12.25
CA THR A 142 9.01 10.81 -13.26
C THR A 142 8.42 9.44 -13.00
N ILE A 143 7.76 8.88 -14.01
CA ILE A 143 7.23 7.51 -14.00
C ILE A 143 8.02 6.67 -14.98
N ILE A 144 8.49 5.51 -14.53
CA ILE A 144 9.29 4.59 -15.34
C ILE A 144 8.68 3.20 -15.27
N ALA A 145 8.60 2.53 -16.41
CA ALA A 145 8.28 1.12 -16.49
C ALA A 145 9.49 0.32 -16.91
N TYR A 146 9.75 -0.74 -16.18
CA TYR A 146 10.78 -1.71 -16.46
C TYR A 146 10.16 -3.06 -16.83
N ASP A 147 10.84 -3.82 -17.68
CA ASP A 147 10.49 -5.22 -17.89
C ASP A 147 10.62 -6.01 -16.56
N PHE A 148 9.63 -6.78 -16.24
CA PHE A 148 9.61 -7.54 -14.99
C PHE A 148 10.77 -8.55 -14.88
N MET A 149 11.13 -9.22 -15.98
CA MET A 149 12.13 -10.28 -15.98
C MET A 149 13.55 -9.76 -16.14
N THR A 150 13.76 -8.80 -17.06
CA THR A 150 15.10 -8.33 -17.44
C THR A 150 15.51 -7.03 -16.76
N GLY A 151 14.55 -6.23 -16.30
CA GLY A 151 14.81 -4.89 -15.79
C GLY A 151 15.01 -3.83 -16.88
N ASP A 152 14.90 -4.18 -18.16
CA ASP A 152 15.05 -3.21 -19.25
C ASP A 152 13.99 -2.13 -19.18
N GLN A 153 14.38 -0.87 -19.31
CA GLN A 153 13.43 0.23 -19.35
C GLN A 153 12.55 0.12 -20.61
N ARG A 154 11.24 -0.01 -20.42
CA ARG A 154 10.25 -0.08 -21.50
C ARG A 154 9.78 1.30 -21.91
N TRP A 155 9.51 2.15 -20.95
CA TRP A 155 9.15 3.55 -21.18
C TRP A 155 9.46 4.42 -19.96
N ARG A 156 9.57 5.73 -20.20
CA ARG A 156 9.67 6.77 -19.18
C ARG A 156 8.82 7.97 -19.60
N THR A 157 8.10 8.55 -18.65
CA THR A 157 7.28 9.76 -18.89
C THR A 157 7.31 10.68 -17.69
N VAL A 158 7.00 11.95 -17.93
CA VAL A 158 6.85 13.00 -16.91
C VAL A 158 5.45 13.57 -17.06
N PRO A 159 4.44 13.03 -16.36
CA PRO A 159 3.07 13.51 -16.48
C PRO A 159 2.89 14.94 -15.97
N GLY A 160 3.79 15.45 -15.14
CA GLY A 160 3.73 16.81 -14.65
C GLY A 160 4.75 17.13 -13.58
N LYS A 161 4.65 18.34 -13.05
CA LYS A 161 5.42 18.79 -11.89
C LYS A 161 4.80 18.30 -10.60
N MET A 162 5.62 18.19 -9.56
CA MET A 162 5.22 17.96 -8.17
C MET A 162 5.97 18.91 -7.26
N LEU A 163 5.34 20.02 -6.92
CA LEU A 163 5.90 21.00 -6.00
C LEU A 163 5.50 20.65 -4.56
N SER A 164 6.44 20.15 -3.80
CA SER A 164 6.26 19.79 -2.40
C SER A 164 7.53 20.02 -1.60
N LYS A 165 7.43 20.76 -0.49
CA LYS A 165 8.55 20.99 0.43
C LYS A 165 8.92 19.80 1.31
N HIS A 166 8.15 18.72 1.27
CA HIS A 166 8.41 17.53 2.08
C HIS A 166 8.87 16.31 1.27
N GLY A 167 9.06 16.48 -0.05
CA GLY A 167 9.37 15.42 -0.99
C GLY A 167 8.12 14.70 -1.51
N TYR A 168 8.27 13.47 -1.98
CA TYR A 168 7.24 12.68 -2.64
C TYR A 168 7.18 11.26 -2.07
N CYS A 169 6.00 10.68 -1.91
CA CYS A 169 5.85 9.29 -1.47
C CYS A 169 4.58 8.58 -1.99
N SER A 170 3.71 9.25 -2.75
CA SER A 170 2.54 8.59 -3.31
C SER A 170 2.95 7.47 -4.27
N SER A 171 2.34 6.30 -4.12
CA SER A 171 2.65 5.11 -4.91
C SER A 171 1.80 5.02 -6.16
N VAL A 172 2.33 4.38 -7.20
CA VAL A 172 1.60 4.06 -8.43
C VAL A 172 0.51 3.03 -8.13
N VAL A 173 -0.70 3.26 -8.63
CA VAL A 173 -1.87 2.39 -8.40
C VAL A 173 -2.28 1.71 -9.72
N PRO A 174 -2.05 0.41 -9.89
CA PRO A 174 -2.51 -0.34 -11.06
C PRO A 174 -4.04 -0.49 -11.04
N TYR A 175 -4.65 -0.32 -12.22
CA TYR A 175 -6.06 -0.57 -12.44
C TYR A 175 -6.34 -0.98 -13.89
N LYS A 176 -6.72 -2.23 -14.14
CA LYS A 176 -6.90 -2.78 -15.49
C LYS A 176 -5.67 -2.54 -16.37
N ASP A 177 -5.83 -1.86 -17.49
CA ASP A 177 -4.77 -1.44 -18.42
C ASP A 177 -4.16 -0.08 -18.08
N LEU A 178 -4.44 0.47 -16.91
CA LEU A 178 -4.01 1.79 -16.43
C LEU A 178 -3.10 1.70 -15.22
N ILE A 179 -2.30 2.74 -15.04
CA ILE A 179 -1.70 3.11 -13.77
C ILE A 179 -2.14 4.52 -13.40
N ILE A 180 -2.49 4.73 -12.14
CA ILE A 180 -3.04 6.00 -11.66
C ILE A 180 -2.08 6.64 -10.67
N ILE A 181 -1.85 7.94 -10.81
CA ILE A 181 -0.86 8.70 -10.05
C ILE A 181 -1.52 9.95 -9.46
N ASN A 182 -1.30 10.16 -8.16
CA ASN A 182 -1.69 11.37 -7.45
C ASN A 182 -0.61 12.44 -7.62
N GLY A 183 -0.97 13.59 -8.18
CA GLY A 183 -0.16 14.78 -8.34
C GLY A 183 -0.70 15.98 -7.55
N ASP A 184 -1.35 15.79 -6.41
CA ASP A 184 -1.73 16.87 -5.48
C ASP A 184 -0.47 17.58 -4.98
N GLN A 185 -0.36 18.88 -5.20
CA GLN A 185 0.85 19.67 -4.97
C GLN A 185 0.53 21.11 -4.53
N ASP A 186 1.56 21.85 -4.11
CA ASP A 186 1.46 23.27 -3.73
C ASP A 186 1.30 24.22 -4.94
N ALA A 187 0.76 23.72 -6.05
CA ALA A 187 0.42 24.42 -7.29
C ALA A 187 -0.82 23.75 -7.91
N ALA A 188 -1.04 23.94 -9.22
CA ALA A 188 -2.12 23.24 -9.92
C ALA A 188 -1.94 21.71 -9.83
N GLY A 189 -2.66 21.10 -8.90
CA GLY A 189 -2.66 19.64 -8.67
C GLY A 189 -3.45 18.89 -9.73
N TYR A 190 -3.14 17.60 -9.88
CA TYR A 190 -3.80 16.74 -10.85
C TYR A 190 -3.90 15.29 -10.33
N LEU A 191 -4.84 14.57 -10.87
CA LEU A 191 -4.92 13.12 -10.82
C LEU A 191 -4.83 12.63 -12.27
N VAL A 192 -3.94 11.68 -12.56
CA VAL A 192 -3.70 11.24 -13.93
C VAL A 192 -3.67 9.73 -14.03
N ALA A 193 -4.27 9.18 -15.09
CA ALA A 193 -4.12 7.80 -15.49
C ALA A 193 -3.32 7.70 -16.78
N LEU A 194 -2.34 6.81 -16.75
CA LEU A 194 -1.51 6.46 -17.90
C LEU A 194 -1.82 5.04 -18.35
N VAL A 195 -1.73 4.79 -19.63
CA VAL A 195 -1.78 3.42 -20.18
C VAL A 195 -0.56 2.67 -19.65
N ALA A 196 -0.78 1.61 -18.93
CA ALA A 196 0.26 0.86 -18.22
C ALA A 196 1.38 0.33 -19.14
N ALA A 197 1.01 -0.09 -20.35
CA ALA A 197 1.94 -0.62 -21.34
C ALA A 197 2.83 0.44 -22.02
N THR A 198 2.40 1.70 -22.10
CA THR A 198 3.06 2.72 -22.94
C THR A 198 3.41 4.02 -22.22
N GLY A 199 2.83 4.29 -21.05
CA GLY A 199 2.97 5.56 -20.34
C GLY A 199 2.21 6.73 -20.98
N GLN A 200 1.39 6.49 -22.00
CA GLN A 200 0.55 7.53 -22.61
C GLN A 200 -0.58 7.93 -21.68
N GLU A 201 -0.86 9.21 -21.59
CA GLU A 201 -1.98 9.71 -20.78
C GLU A 201 -3.32 9.26 -21.37
N ARG A 202 -4.16 8.63 -20.54
CA ARG A 202 -5.53 8.23 -20.87
C ARG A 202 -6.54 9.29 -20.46
N TRP A 203 -6.42 9.77 -19.22
CA TRP A 203 -7.24 10.84 -18.69
C TRP A 203 -6.49 11.62 -17.61
N ARG A 204 -6.90 12.86 -17.42
CA ARG A 204 -6.39 13.78 -16.40
C ARG A 204 -7.55 14.55 -15.78
N VAL A 205 -7.47 14.74 -14.46
CA VAL A 205 -8.41 15.56 -13.69
C VAL A 205 -7.62 16.63 -12.95
N ALA A 206 -8.05 17.89 -13.07
CA ALA A 206 -7.53 18.97 -12.24
C ALA A 206 -8.05 18.81 -10.81
N ARG A 207 -7.17 18.94 -9.82
CA ARG A 207 -7.56 18.90 -8.42
C ARG A 207 -8.02 20.29 -7.95
N PRO A 208 -9.04 20.35 -7.05
CA PRO A 208 -9.75 21.58 -6.76
C PRO A 208 -8.92 22.64 -6.02
N ASN A 209 -7.93 22.20 -5.24
CA ASN A 209 -7.15 23.06 -4.37
C ASN A 209 -5.65 22.91 -4.65
N GLN A 210 -4.89 23.98 -4.42
CA GLN A 210 -3.44 23.97 -4.60
C GLN A 210 -2.75 23.57 -3.28
N THR A 211 -2.99 22.33 -2.87
CA THR A 211 -2.48 21.80 -1.60
C THR A 211 -1.97 20.38 -1.82
N ARG A 212 -0.74 20.16 -1.42
CA ARG A 212 -0.08 18.85 -1.54
C ARG A 212 -0.77 17.75 -0.73
N SER A 213 -0.71 16.55 -1.25
CA SER A 213 -1.08 15.33 -0.54
C SER A 213 -0.08 14.22 -0.89
N TYR A 214 0.05 13.28 0.00
CA TYR A 214 0.98 12.16 -0.11
C TYR A 214 0.27 10.81 -0.19
N CYS A 215 -1.04 10.85 -0.11
CA CYS A 215 -1.92 9.69 -0.15
C CYS A 215 -1.80 8.96 -1.49
N ALA A 216 -1.63 7.63 -1.46
CA ALA A 216 -1.89 6.82 -2.63
C ALA A 216 -3.41 6.62 -2.77
N PRO A 217 -4.00 6.86 -3.95
CA PRO A 217 -5.41 6.59 -4.17
C PRO A 217 -5.70 5.09 -4.03
N VAL A 218 -6.95 4.75 -3.70
CA VAL A 218 -7.38 3.35 -3.51
C VAL A 218 -8.57 3.04 -4.39
N ILE A 219 -8.53 1.89 -5.07
CA ILE A 219 -9.68 1.39 -5.82
C ILE A 219 -10.57 0.59 -4.87
N MET A 220 -11.84 0.93 -4.81
CA MET A 220 -12.83 0.32 -3.94
C MET A 220 -14.05 -0.13 -4.76
N ALA A 221 -14.57 -1.33 -4.50
CA ALA A 221 -15.83 -1.78 -5.07
C ALA A 221 -16.99 -1.31 -4.18
N VAL A 222 -17.70 -0.28 -4.60
CA VAL A 222 -18.79 0.37 -3.86
C VAL A 222 -20.10 0.15 -4.62
N ALA A 223 -21.09 -0.47 -4.00
CA ALA A 223 -22.41 -0.70 -4.59
C ALA A 223 -22.33 -1.26 -6.04
N GLY A 224 -21.44 -2.24 -6.27
CA GLY A 224 -21.26 -2.89 -7.58
C GLY A 224 -20.45 -2.09 -8.61
N ARG A 225 -19.90 -0.92 -8.26
CA ARG A 225 -19.08 -0.06 -9.11
C ARG A 225 -17.71 0.17 -8.50
N ASN A 226 -16.64 0.10 -9.32
CA ASN A 226 -15.34 0.54 -8.88
C ASN A 226 -15.29 2.06 -8.75
N GLN A 227 -14.74 2.53 -7.64
CA GLN A 227 -14.45 3.94 -7.39
C GLN A 227 -12.98 4.09 -7.02
N LEU A 228 -12.34 5.12 -7.54
CA LEU A 228 -11.02 5.57 -7.13
C LEU A 228 -11.21 6.63 -6.04
N VAL A 229 -10.82 6.33 -4.82
CA VAL A 229 -10.94 7.26 -3.69
C VAL A 229 -9.58 7.85 -3.35
N LEU A 230 -9.52 9.18 -3.29
CA LEU A 230 -8.32 9.95 -2.95
C LEU A 230 -8.60 10.96 -1.85
N SER A 231 -7.81 10.91 -0.80
CA SER A 231 -7.74 11.93 0.26
C SER A 231 -6.61 12.90 -0.05
N GLY A 232 -6.92 14.15 -0.27
CA GLY A 232 -5.91 15.17 -0.61
C GLY A 232 -6.53 16.44 -1.13
N SER A 233 -5.71 17.47 -1.27
CA SER A 233 -6.15 18.78 -1.79
C SER A 233 -7.34 19.38 -1.02
N LEU A 234 -7.30 19.35 0.34
CA LEU A 234 -8.38 19.83 1.22
C LEU A 234 -9.72 19.11 1.03
N CYS A 235 -9.74 17.93 0.47
CA CYS A 235 -10.96 17.15 0.26
C CYS A 235 -10.71 15.65 0.27
N VAL A 236 -11.79 14.89 0.33
CA VAL A 236 -11.82 13.47 0.00
C VAL A 236 -12.78 13.30 -1.16
N ALA A 237 -12.34 12.61 -2.21
CA ALA A 237 -13.15 12.51 -3.41
C ALA A 237 -13.11 11.11 -4.03
N GLY A 238 -14.25 10.68 -4.53
CA GLY A 238 -14.43 9.47 -5.31
C GLY A 238 -14.53 9.80 -6.81
N TYR A 239 -13.81 9.06 -7.62
CA TYR A 239 -13.78 9.20 -9.07
C TYR A 239 -14.11 7.87 -9.75
N ASP A 240 -14.63 7.94 -10.94
CA ASP A 240 -14.69 6.81 -11.85
C ASP A 240 -13.26 6.51 -12.34
N PRO A 241 -12.69 5.33 -12.04
CA PRO A 241 -11.29 5.06 -12.37
C PRO A 241 -11.04 4.82 -13.87
N ASP A 242 -12.07 4.54 -14.66
CA ASP A 242 -11.96 4.35 -16.11
C ASP A 242 -11.87 5.69 -16.86
N THR A 243 -12.50 6.76 -16.31
CA THR A 243 -12.68 8.04 -17.01
C THR A 243 -12.12 9.25 -16.26
N GLY A 244 -11.84 9.14 -14.97
CA GLY A 244 -11.48 10.25 -14.10
C GLY A 244 -12.68 11.12 -13.69
N LYS A 245 -13.91 10.79 -14.08
CA LYS A 245 -15.10 11.59 -13.73
C LYS A 245 -15.28 11.63 -12.22
N LEU A 246 -15.45 12.85 -11.66
CA LEU A 246 -15.81 13.02 -10.26
C LEU A 246 -17.18 12.41 -9.99
N LEU A 247 -17.29 11.59 -8.97
CA LEU A 247 -18.53 10.99 -8.51
C LEU A 247 -19.10 11.75 -7.32
N TRP A 248 -18.28 11.91 -6.29
CA TRP A 248 -18.63 12.62 -5.08
C TRP A 248 -17.40 13.29 -4.47
N MET A 249 -17.62 14.28 -3.61
CA MET A 249 -16.57 14.96 -2.87
C MET A 249 -17.07 15.37 -1.48
N VAL A 250 -16.18 15.30 -0.50
CA VAL A 250 -16.34 15.87 0.85
C VAL A 250 -15.24 16.90 1.07
N ASP A 251 -15.60 18.11 1.50
CA ASP A 251 -14.65 19.17 1.84
C ASP A 251 -14.00 18.89 3.20
N GLY A 252 -12.70 19.15 3.33
CA GLY A 252 -11.95 18.90 4.56
C GLY A 252 -11.60 17.42 4.74
N PRO A 253 -11.46 16.93 5.97
CA PRO A 253 -11.48 17.64 7.28
C PRO A 253 -10.17 18.39 7.60
N THR A 254 -9.11 18.23 6.79
CA THR A 254 -7.81 18.82 7.06
C THR A 254 -7.11 19.26 5.76
N GLU A 255 -5.95 19.89 5.89
CA GLU A 255 -5.16 20.37 4.75
C GLU A 255 -4.36 19.24 4.08
N GLN A 256 -3.65 18.44 4.88
CA GLN A 256 -2.72 17.45 4.36
C GLN A 256 -3.08 16.03 4.76
N PHE A 257 -2.95 15.13 3.79
CA PHE A 257 -3.17 13.71 3.95
C PHE A 257 -1.93 12.94 3.51
N VAL A 258 -1.56 11.93 4.28
CA VAL A 258 -0.53 10.94 3.94
C VAL A 258 -1.14 9.54 3.89
N SER A 259 -1.98 9.23 4.88
CA SER A 259 -2.69 7.96 4.98
C SER A 259 -3.68 7.75 3.85
N SER A 260 -3.75 6.54 3.32
CA SER A 260 -4.77 6.12 2.36
C SER A 260 -6.04 5.63 3.06
N PRO A 261 -7.22 5.90 2.50
CA PRO A 261 -8.47 5.40 3.03
C PRO A 261 -8.60 3.89 2.87
N ILE A 262 -9.51 3.28 3.64
CA ILE A 262 -9.97 1.91 3.44
C ILE A 262 -11.48 1.88 3.23
N TYR A 263 -11.98 0.80 2.63
CA TYR A 263 -13.41 0.52 2.52
C TYR A 263 -13.78 -0.67 3.39
N LEU A 264 -14.70 -0.46 4.31
CA LEU A 264 -15.18 -1.46 5.24
C LEU A 264 -16.62 -1.17 5.63
N ASP A 265 -17.47 -2.20 5.65
CA ASP A 265 -18.86 -2.10 6.12
C ASP A 265 -19.63 -0.96 5.44
N GLU A 266 -19.46 -0.87 4.10
CA GLU A 266 -20.08 0.13 3.22
C GLU A 266 -19.64 1.58 3.46
N VAL A 267 -18.57 1.82 4.24
CA VAL A 267 -18.07 3.15 4.47
C VAL A 267 -16.59 3.29 4.04
N VAL A 268 -16.23 4.48 3.59
CA VAL A 268 -14.85 4.90 3.43
C VAL A 268 -14.38 5.45 4.76
N LEU A 269 -13.45 4.73 5.40
CA LEU A 269 -12.82 5.15 6.63
C LEU A 269 -11.42 5.67 6.34
N MET A 270 -11.05 6.80 6.93
CA MET A 270 -9.73 7.37 6.80
C MET A 270 -9.27 8.05 8.08
N THR A 271 -7.96 8.10 8.23
CA THR A 271 -7.29 9.00 9.18
C THR A 271 -6.79 10.24 8.44
N TYR A 272 -6.53 11.32 9.18
CA TYR A 272 -5.99 12.55 8.63
C TYR A 272 -5.05 13.23 9.63
N GLY A 273 -4.14 14.13 9.15
CA GLY A 273 -2.99 14.43 9.96
C GLY A 273 -2.57 15.88 10.19
N PHE A 274 -2.73 16.83 9.29
CA PHE A 274 -2.19 18.18 9.49
C PHE A 274 -3.05 19.28 8.84
N PRO A 275 -3.32 20.38 9.57
CA PRO A 275 -2.93 20.69 10.95
C PRO A 275 -3.74 19.93 12.00
N LYS A 276 -4.89 19.40 11.62
CA LYS A 276 -5.79 18.62 12.48
C LYS A 276 -5.58 17.13 12.27
N ARG A 277 -5.69 16.37 13.34
CA ARG A 277 -5.63 14.91 13.32
C ARG A 277 -6.94 14.28 13.74
N GLY A 278 -7.30 13.18 13.11
CA GLY A 278 -8.53 12.49 13.47
C GLY A 278 -8.84 11.28 12.60
N LEU A 279 -10.08 10.85 12.77
CA LEU A 279 -10.69 9.73 12.07
C LEU A 279 -12.03 10.19 11.51
N CYS A 280 -12.29 9.87 10.25
CA CYS A 280 -13.52 10.24 9.55
C CYS A 280 -14.07 9.06 8.76
N ALA A 281 -15.40 8.92 8.71
CA ALA A 281 -16.08 7.97 7.86
C ALA A 281 -17.10 8.66 6.95
N ILE A 282 -17.14 8.20 5.69
CA ILE A 282 -17.95 8.76 4.61
C ILE A 282 -18.73 7.61 3.98
N ASP A 283 -20.03 7.83 3.73
CA ASP A 283 -20.83 7.00 2.84
C ASP A 283 -20.47 7.37 1.38
N PRO A 284 -19.88 6.46 0.60
CA PRO A 284 -19.41 6.75 -0.76
C PRO A 284 -20.48 6.61 -1.84
N THR A 285 -21.76 6.54 -1.48
CA THR A 285 -22.85 6.30 -2.44
C THR A 285 -23.45 7.57 -3.03
N GLY A 286 -23.09 8.76 -2.50
CA GLY A 286 -23.62 10.03 -2.95
C GLY A 286 -23.09 10.54 -4.29
N GLU A 287 -23.57 11.70 -4.72
CA GLU A 287 -23.15 12.40 -5.94
C GLU A 287 -22.87 13.87 -5.67
N GLY A 288 -21.83 14.43 -6.33
CA GLY A 288 -21.42 15.83 -6.18
C GLY A 288 -20.82 16.12 -4.80
N ASN A 289 -21.03 17.30 -4.24
CA ASN A 289 -20.55 17.67 -2.91
C ASN A 289 -21.48 17.13 -1.82
N VAL A 290 -21.02 16.12 -1.11
CA VAL A 290 -21.80 15.38 -0.10
C VAL A 290 -21.36 15.67 1.34
N THR A 291 -20.60 16.72 1.56
CA THR A 291 -20.05 17.09 2.89
C THR A 291 -21.11 17.13 3.99
N LYS A 292 -22.31 17.65 3.69
CA LYS A 292 -23.38 17.83 4.69
C LYS A 292 -24.28 16.61 4.86
N THR A 293 -24.19 15.62 3.97
CA THR A 293 -25.19 14.53 3.87
C THR A 293 -24.58 13.15 4.07
N HIS A 294 -23.31 12.92 3.72
CA HIS A 294 -22.70 11.59 3.72
C HIS A 294 -21.49 11.44 4.65
N VAL A 295 -21.09 12.48 5.38
CA VAL A 295 -20.13 12.32 6.47
C VAL A 295 -20.84 11.68 7.65
N LEU A 296 -20.54 10.42 7.96
CA LEU A 296 -21.18 9.67 9.03
C LEU A 296 -20.68 10.14 10.40
N PHE A 297 -19.38 10.34 10.52
CA PHE A 297 -18.75 10.99 11.66
C PHE A 297 -17.41 11.61 11.26
N ASN A 298 -16.97 12.58 12.05
CA ASN A 298 -15.64 13.16 12.01
C ASN A 298 -15.17 13.43 13.44
N VAL A 299 -14.23 12.62 13.92
CA VAL A 299 -13.68 12.71 15.27
C VAL A 299 -12.29 13.31 15.20
N GLU A 300 -12.18 14.59 15.61
CA GLU A 300 -10.89 15.25 15.78
C GLU A 300 -10.25 14.74 17.08
N ALA A 301 -9.26 13.87 16.98
CA ALA A 301 -8.58 13.26 18.12
C ALA A 301 -7.13 12.86 17.73
N SER A 302 -6.16 13.58 18.26
CA SER A 302 -4.74 13.35 17.96
C SER A 302 -4.22 11.95 18.32
N ARG A 303 -4.83 11.31 19.30
CA ARG A 303 -4.41 9.95 19.75
C ARG A 303 -5.01 8.82 18.92
N ARG A 304 -6.03 9.09 18.11
CA ARG A 304 -6.79 8.09 17.36
C ARG A 304 -6.60 8.19 15.85
N GLY A 305 -5.94 9.23 15.39
CA GLY A 305 -5.64 9.45 13.97
C GLY A 305 -4.16 9.22 13.68
N GLY A 306 -3.85 8.34 12.75
CA GLY A 306 -2.51 8.26 12.15
C GLY A 306 -2.41 9.34 11.08
N TYR A 307 -1.38 10.18 11.13
CA TYR A 307 -1.08 11.08 10.03
C TYR A 307 -0.42 10.32 8.87
N VAL A 308 0.62 9.54 9.19
CA VAL A 308 1.35 8.74 8.21
C VAL A 308 0.77 7.34 8.08
N PRO A 309 0.56 6.56 9.15
CA PRO A 309 0.02 5.21 9.02
C PRO A 309 -1.43 5.20 8.53
N SER A 310 -1.70 4.39 7.52
CA SER A 310 -3.06 4.17 7.02
C SER A 310 -3.81 3.15 7.88
N PRO A 311 -5.12 3.24 8.05
CA PRO A 311 -5.93 2.27 8.75
C PRO A 311 -5.92 0.90 8.05
N VAL A 312 -6.28 -0.15 8.78
CA VAL A 312 -6.51 -1.50 8.24
C VAL A 312 -7.78 -2.07 8.88
N ALA A 313 -8.40 -3.06 8.23
CA ALA A 313 -9.65 -3.62 8.70
C ALA A 313 -9.65 -5.15 8.75
N GLN A 314 -10.37 -5.72 9.73
CA GLN A 314 -10.67 -7.15 9.81
C GLN A 314 -12.07 -7.38 10.36
N GLY A 315 -12.87 -8.18 9.65
CA GLY A 315 -14.28 -8.38 9.98
C GLY A 315 -15.01 -7.03 9.99
N LYS A 316 -15.62 -6.67 11.09
CA LYS A 316 -16.35 -5.40 11.28
C LYS A 316 -15.54 -4.32 12.00
N TRP A 317 -14.25 -4.54 12.26
CA TRP A 317 -13.41 -3.63 13.03
C TRP A 317 -12.34 -2.96 12.19
N ALA A 318 -12.11 -1.69 12.46
CA ALA A 318 -11.01 -0.93 11.92
C ALA A 318 -9.90 -0.76 12.97
N PHE A 319 -8.66 -0.91 12.54
CA PHE A 319 -7.47 -0.77 13.37
C PHE A 319 -6.60 0.35 12.83
N VAL A 320 -6.15 1.20 13.75
CA VAL A 320 -5.33 2.37 13.46
C VAL A 320 -4.15 2.39 14.43
N VAL A 321 -3.02 2.92 14.01
CA VAL A 321 -1.96 3.34 14.93
C VAL A 321 -1.66 4.82 14.70
N SER A 322 -1.55 5.60 15.75
CA SER A 322 -1.10 6.99 15.65
C SER A 322 0.41 7.08 15.45
N ASP A 323 0.88 8.20 14.90
CA ASP A 323 2.32 8.44 14.76
C ASP A 323 3.06 8.32 16.10
N GLU A 324 2.41 8.64 17.22
CA GLU A 324 2.98 8.54 18.57
C GLU A 324 2.92 7.12 19.17
N GLY A 325 2.42 6.13 18.41
CA GLY A 325 2.40 4.72 18.82
C GLY A 325 1.22 4.32 19.69
N ILE A 326 0.07 4.95 19.53
CA ILE A 326 -1.18 4.48 20.12
C ILE A 326 -1.92 3.64 19.08
N GLY A 327 -2.01 2.32 19.32
CA GLY A 327 -2.85 1.43 18.56
C GLY A 327 -4.28 1.46 19.05
N SER A 328 -5.26 1.43 18.18
CA SER A 328 -6.68 1.44 18.53
C SER A 328 -7.52 0.57 17.60
N CYS A 329 -8.63 0.08 18.14
CA CYS A 329 -9.71 -0.57 17.41
C CYS A 329 -10.96 0.30 17.50
N SER A 330 -11.66 0.46 16.39
CA SER A 330 -12.86 1.29 16.30
C SER A 330 -13.95 0.63 15.47
N ASP A 331 -15.19 0.99 15.76
CA ASP A 331 -16.33 0.74 14.89
C ASP A 331 -16.26 1.72 13.70
N PRO A 332 -16.22 1.24 12.44
CA PRO A 332 -16.01 2.09 11.26
C PRO A 332 -17.23 2.97 10.93
N ARG A 333 -18.44 2.63 11.39
CA ARG A 333 -19.66 3.40 11.08
C ARG A 333 -19.94 4.51 12.08
N THR A 334 -19.52 4.31 13.34
CA THR A 334 -19.83 5.25 14.44
C THR A 334 -18.60 5.99 14.96
N GLY A 335 -17.40 5.52 14.64
CA GLY A 335 -16.16 6.02 15.21
C GLY A 335 -15.98 5.69 16.70
N ARG A 336 -16.84 4.84 17.27
CA ARG A 336 -16.72 4.43 18.67
C ARG A 336 -15.44 3.65 18.88
N GLU A 337 -14.63 4.09 19.83
CA GLU A 337 -13.42 3.37 20.24
C GLU A 337 -13.81 2.10 21.02
N ILE A 338 -13.22 0.99 20.66
CA ILE A 338 -13.41 -0.31 21.30
C ILE A 338 -12.29 -0.55 22.31
N TRP A 339 -11.05 -0.34 21.88
CA TRP A 339 -9.86 -0.34 22.74
C TRP A 339 -8.79 0.59 22.18
N SER A 340 -7.87 1.02 23.05
CA SER A 340 -6.73 1.88 22.71
C SER A 340 -5.57 1.56 23.65
N GLU A 341 -4.38 1.25 23.08
CA GLU A 341 -3.23 0.80 23.83
C GLU A 341 -1.93 1.34 23.23
N ARG A 342 -0.90 1.47 24.04
CA ARG A 342 0.42 1.90 23.59
C ARG A 342 1.20 0.75 22.95
N LEU A 343 1.59 0.95 21.69
CA LEU A 343 2.35 0.01 20.88
C LEU A 343 3.69 0.65 20.42
N GLY A 344 4.59 0.92 21.36
CA GLY A 344 5.88 1.56 21.04
C GLY A 344 5.86 3.09 21.09
N ARG A 345 6.73 3.73 20.29
CA ARG A 345 6.94 5.18 20.32
C ARG A 345 6.45 5.88 19.06
N HIS A 346 7.04 5.57 17.92
CA HIS A 346 6.75 6.23 16.65
C HIS A 346 6.47 5.20 15.55
N HIS A 347 5.44 5.43 14.75
CA HIS A 347 5.06 4.58 13.63
C HIS A 347 4.98 5.42 12.36
N SER A 348 5.74 5.03 11.33
CA SER A 348 5.60 5.50 9.95
C SER A 348 4.96 4.43 9.07
N ALA A 349 5.21 3.15 9.36
CA ALA A 349 4.65 2.03 8.63
C ALA A 349 3.15 1.88 8.87
N SER A 350 2.39 1.63 7.81
CA SER A 350 0.99 1.24 7.92
C SER A 350 0.88 -0.21 8.42
N PRO A 351 -0.05 -0.51 9.33
CA PRO A 351 -0.29 -1.88 9.75
C PRO A 351 -0.82 -2.74 8.62
N VAL A 352 -0.61 -4.05 8.74
CA VAL A 352 -1.19 -5.07 7.85
C VAL A 352 -1.95 -6.10 8.69
N VAL A 353 -2.98 -6.70 8.07
CA VAL A 353 -3.78 -7.76 8.71
C VAL A 353 -3.64 -9.05 7.94
N ALA A 354 -3.35 -10.13 8.67
CA ALA A 354 -3.36 -11.48 8.15
C ALA A 354 -3.51 -12.49 9.29
N ALA A 355 -4.01 -13.70 8.99
CA ALA A 355 -4.12 -14.80 9.94
C ALA A 355 -4.85 -14.42 11.24
N GLY A 356 -5.83 -13.51 11.19
CA GLY A 356 -6.55 -13.03 12.36
C GLY A 356 -5.76 -12.10 13.28
N HIS A 357 -4.62 -11.56 12.83
CA HIS A 357 -3.76 -10.66 13.59
C HIS A 357 -3.49 -9.36 12.85
N VAL A 358 -3.27 -8.29 13.61
CA VAL A 358 -2.76 -7.01 13.11
C VAL A 358 -1.27 -6.92 13.45
N TYR A 359 -0.46 -6.61 12.46
CA TYR A 359 0.98 -6.42 12.59
C TYR A 359 1.27 -4.92 12.53
N PHE A 360 1.65 -4.35 13.67
CA PHE A 360 2.04 -2.95 13.81
C PHE A 360 3.56 -2.88 13.91
N VAL A 361 4.21 -2.25 12.94
CA VAL A 361 5.67 -2.11 12.92
C VAL A 361 6.03 -0.68 13.29
N ASP A 362 6.80 -0.50 14.37
CA ASP A 362 7.28 0.81 14.79
C ASP A 362 8.60 1.17 14.10
N ASP A 363 8.98 2.45 14.19
CA ASP A 363 10.15 2.98 13.53
C ASP A 363 11.49 2.41 14.04
N SER A 364 11.51 1.77 15.19
CA SER A 364 12.67 1.06 15.72
C SER A 364 12.80 -0.38 15.22
N GLY A 365 11.88 -0.83 14.35
CA GLY A 365 11.84 -2.18 13.82
C GLY A 365 11.20 -3.21 14.74
N LYS A 366 10.47 -2.78 15.78
CA LYS A 366 9.64 -3.67 16.59
C LYS A 366 8.30 -3.89 15.90
N CYS A 367 7.88 -5.16 15.85
CA CYS A 367 6.58 -5.54 15.35
C CYS A 367 5.69 -6.05 16.49
N TRP A 368 4.63 -5.32 16.73
CA TRP A 368 3.59 -5.63 17.72
C TRP A 368 2.50 -6.44 17.02
N ILE A 369 2.35 -7.72 17.38
CA ILE A 369 1.31 -8.60 16.84
C ILE A 369 0.16 -8.63 17.83
N VAL A 370 -1.01 -8.15 17.39
CA VAL A 370 -2.23 -8.05 18.22
C VAL A 370 -3.34 -8.83 17.52
N LYS A 371 -4.19 -9.53 18.29
CA LYS A 371 -5.39 -10.15 17.70
C LYS A 371 -6.29 -9.11 17.05
N ALA A 372 -6.77 -9.40 15.86
CA ALA A 372 -7.69 -8.53 15.11
C ALA A 372 -9.13 -8.71 15.65
N ALA A 373 -9.39 -8.24 16.86
CA ALA A 373 -10.64 -8.45 17.62
C ALA A 373 -11.08 -7.21 18.36
N ASP A 374 -12.28 -7.28 18.95
CA ASP A 374 -12.89 -6.24 19.80
C ASP A 374 -12.34 -6.19 21.23
N LYS A 375 -11.38 -7.03 21.54
CA LYS A 375 -10.64 -7.00 22.80
C LYS A 375 -9.14 -6.94 22.48
N PHE A 376 -8.43 -6.05 23.17
CA PHE A 376 -6.99 -6.00 23.05
C PHE A 376 -6.35 -7.27 23.58
N GLU A 377 -5.58 -7.95 22.76
CA GLU A 377 -4.76 -9.09 23.13
C GLU A 377 -3.42 -9.02 22.38
N LEU A 378 -2.38 -8.68 23.12
CA LEU A 378 -1.01 -8.69 22.60
C LEU A 378 -0.53 -10.13 22.51
N VAL A 379 -0.26 -10.59 21.29
CA VAL A 379 0.25 -11.94 21.04
C VAL A 379 1.76 -11.97 21.22
N ARG A 380 2.47 -11.00 20.63
CA ARG A 380 3.95 -10.94 20.66
C ARG A 380 4.47 -9.58 20.26
N VAL A 381 5.70 -9.31 20.70
CA VAL A 381 6.53 -8.22 20.16
C VAL A 381 7.80 -8.88 19.60
N ASN A 382 8.05 -8.64 18.32
CA ASN A 382 9.23 -9.14 17.61
C ASN A 382 10.15 -7.97 17.26
N GLU A 383 11.41 -8.25 16.93
CA GLU A 383 12.39 -7.22 16.56
C GLU A 383 13.10 -7.59 15.25
N LEU A 384 13.38 -6.60 14.41
CA LEU A 384 14.20 -6.75 13.20
C LEU A 384 15.68 -6.52 13.49
N GLY A 385 15.99 -5.73 14.50
CA GLY A 385 17.36 -5.32 14.83
C GLY A 385 17.83 -4.08 14.07
N GLU A 386 16.97 -3.43 13.29
CA GLU A 386 17.25 -2.14 12.65
C GLU A 386 15.96 -1.32 12.42
N ASP A 387 16.14 -0.02 12.27
CA ASP A 387 15.03 0.91 12.00
C ASP A 387 14.30 0.58 10.68
N THR A 388 13.01 0.87 10.62
CA THR A 388 12.18 0.75 9.40
C THR A 388 11.18 1.87 9.27
N ARG A 389 10.76 2.15 8.04
CA ARG A 389 9.68 3.10 7.71
C ARG A 389 8.68 2.48 6.72
N GLY A 390 9.10 1.47 5.98
CA GLY A 390 8.27 0.76 5.01
C GLY A 390 7.23 -0.14 5.67
N SER A 391 6.05 -0.22 5.09
CA SER A 391 5.00 -1.14 5.53
C SER A 391 5.34 -2.59 5.12
N PRO A 392 4.96 -3.61 5.91
CA PRO A 392 5.19 -5.00 5.55
C PRO A 392 4.45 -5.41 4.28
N ALA A 393 5.04 -6.34 3.53
CA ALA A 393 4.37 -7.11 2.49
C ALA A 393 4.20 -8.57 2.94
N ILE A 394 3.10 -9.19 2.54
CA ILE A 394 2.78 -10.57 2.91
C ILE A 394 2.58 -11.39 1.64
N SER A 395 3.31 -12.48 1.51
CA SER A 395 3.17 -13.38 0.36
C SER A 395 3.63 -14.80 0.69
N ARG A 396 2.76 -15.76 0.45
CA ARG A 396 3.03 -17.20 0.52
C ARG A 396 3.67 -17.65 1.84
N GLY A 397 3.07 -17.24 2.96
CA GLY A 397 3.53 -17.61 4.31
C GLY A 397 4.75 -16.84 4.81
N GLN A 398 5.19 -15.81 4.09
CA GLN A 398 6.35 -14.99 4.44
C GLN A 398 5.96 -13.52 4.60
N ILE A 399 6.69 -12.82 5.47
CA ILE A 399 6.57 -11.38 5.69
C ILE A 399 7.86 -10.71 5.20
N PHE A 400 7.73 -9.70 4.37
CA PHE A 400 8.85 -8.92 3.85
C PHE A 400 8.82 -7.52 4.45
N ILE A 401 9.92 -7.09 5.07
CA ILE A 401 10.04 -5.78 5.70
C ILE A 401 11.32 -5.10 5.22
N ARG A 402 11.20 -3.87 4.72
CA ARG A 402 12.33 -3.02 4.38
C ARG A 402 12.82 -2.30 5.64
N GLY A 403 14.02 -2.66 6.12
CA GLY A 403 14.76 -1.92 7.12
C GLY A 403 15.60 -0.78 6.52
N ALA A 404 16.34 -0.07 7.35
CA ALA A 404 17.17 1.05 6.92
C ALA A 404 18.32 0.63 5.99
N LYS A 405 18.86 -0.58 6.19
CA LYS A 405 20.03 -1.10 5.45
C LYS A 405 19.73 -2.40 4.71
N HIS A 406 18.73 -3.16 5.15
CA HIS A 406 18.42 -4.47 4.60
C HIS A 406 16.95 -4.62 4.24
N LEU A 407 16.68 -5.52 3.31
CA LEU A 407 15.37 -6.12 3.12
C LEU A 407 15.38 -7.48 3.83
N PHE A 408 14.36 -7.72 4.65
CA PHE A 408 14.18 -8.96 5.40
C PHE A 408 13.07 -9.79 4.81
N CYS A 409 13.29 -11.10 4.70
CA CYS A 409 12.26 -12.10 4.51
C CYS A 409 12.12 -12.92 5.80
N ILE A 410 10.95 -12.90 6.40
CA ILE A 410 10.64 -13.54 7.67
C ILE A 410 9.73 -14.73 7.40
N GLY A 411 10.06 -15.90 7.97
CA GLY A 411 9.31 -17.13 7.83
C GLY A 411 10.20 -18.30 7.42
N ALA A 412 9.59 -19.46 7.10
CA ALA A 412 10.31 -20.62 6.64
C ALA A 412 10.97 -20.39 5.27
N LYS A 413 12.13 -21.06 5.08
CA LYS A 413 12.82 -21.13 3.79
C LYS A 413 12.05 -21.99 2.81
#